data_ab598c85ec36be92ab210f24cc9fee7c
#
_entry.id   ab598c85ec36be92ab210f24cc9fee7c
#
_cell.length_a   1.000
_cell.length_b   1.000
_cell.length_c   1.000
_cell.angle_alpha   90.00
_cell.angle_beta   90.00
_cell.angle_gamma   90.00
#
_symmetry.space_group_name_H-M   'P 1'
#
loop_
_entity.id
_entity.type
_entity.pdbx_description
1 polymer ?
#
loop_
_entity_poly.entity_id
_entity_poly.type
_entity_poly.pdbx_seq_one_letter_code
_entity_poly.pdbx_strand_id
1 'polypeptide(L)'
;MDRAEFDKFADEYAAMHRDSIRASGEGPEYFAQYKISDVAQHVAQSRVASDKILDFGSGIGASTPYFKKFFPASDLTCVDVSQRSLEIAESRFPGAARYHCFDGRTLPFADNMFDLAFTACVFHHIPADQHEPLFAEIRRVLAPNGIFFVFEHNPLNPLTVRVVNQCPFDENAVLIRAAVLAQRMARAGFRLDRPRYRIFFPSFLRRLRTLEQALTWCPLGAQYYLSARK
;
A
#
# COMPACT_ATOMS: atom_id res chain seq x y z
N MET A 1 16.55 -2.70 -1.00
CA MET A 1 15.58 -2.85 -2.12
C MET A 1 16.38 -2.92 -3.41
N ASP A 2 16.24 -3.99 -4.19
CA ASP A 2 16.99 -4.12 -5.45
C ASP A 2 16.22 -3.44 -6.59
N ARG A 3 16.71 -2.29 -7.03
CA ARG A 3 16.14 -1.47 -8.10
C ARG A 3 16.03 -2.23 -9.43
N ALA A 4 17.03 -3.06 -9.74
CA ALA A 4 17.09 -3.81 -11.00
C ALA A 4 15.99 -4.88 -11.09
N GLU A 5 15.57 -5.44 -9.95
CA GLU A 5 14.49 -6.42 -9.89
C GLU A 5 13.14 -5.78 -10.28
N PHE A 6 12.84 -4.59 -9.74
CA PHE A 6 11.59 -3.90 -10.04
C PHE A 6 11.51 -3.36 -11.47
N ASP A 7 12.62 -2.85 -12.01
CA ASP A 7 12.68 -2.39 -13.41
C ASP A 7 12.43 -3.54 -14.41
N LYS A 8 12.92 -4.74 -14.10
CA LYS A 8 12.76 -5.95 -14.94
C LYS A 8 11.30 -6.36 -15.12
N PHE A 9 10.50 -6.23 -14.08
CA PHE A 9 9.10 -6.70 -14.09
C PHE A 9 8.09 -5.59 -14.39
N ALA A 10 8.51 -4.32 -14.50
CA ALA A 10 7.60 -3.19 -14.63
C ALA A 10 6.62 -3.31 -15.82
N ASP A 11 7.11 -3.77 -16.98
CA ASP A 11 6.30 -3.92 -18.19
C ASP A 11 5.31 -5.11 -18.12
N GLU A 12 5.66 -6.17 -17.40
CA GLU A 12 4.86 -7.39 -17.27
C GLU A 12 4.01 -7.42 -16.00
N TYR A 13 4.26 -6.50 -15.06
CA TYR A 13 3.65 -6.47 -13.73
C TYR A 13 2.13 -6.62 -13.76
N ALA A 14 1.46 -5.86 -14.64
CA ALA A 14 -0.01 -5.88 -14.72
C ALA A 14 -0.57 -7.25 -15.14
N ALA A 15 0.13 -7.96 -16.03
CA ALA A 15 -0.25 -9.31 -16.48
C ALA A 15 0.00 -10.33 -15.36
N MET A 16 1.20 -10.32 -14.77
CA MET A 16 1.60 -11.24 -13.70
C MET A 16 0.70 -11.09 -12.46
N HIS A 17 0.40 -9.87 -12.07
CA HIS A 17 -0.50 -9.60 -10.95
C HIS A 17 -1.91 -10.11 -11.23
N ARG A 18 -2.44 -9.90 -12.43
CA ARG A 18 -3.76 -10.41 -12.84
C ARG A 18 -3.84 -11.93 -12.77
N ASP A 19 -2.81 -12.62 -13.25
CA ASP A 19 -2.76 -14.06 -13.23
C ASP A 19 -2.68 -14.61 -11.80
N SER A 20 -1.87 -14.00 -10.95
CA SER A 20 -1.68 -14.41 -9.55
C SER A 20 -2.97 -14.32 -8.73
N ILE A 21 -3.78 -13.26 -8.93
CA ILE A 21 -5.03 -13.06 -8.18
C ILE A 21 -6.25 -13.75 -8.80
N ARG A 22 -6.10 -14.44 -9.94
CA ARG A 22 -7.19 -15.11 -10.67
C ARG A 22 -8.04 -16.03 -9.81
N ALA A 23 -7.41 -16.71 -8.84
CA ALA A 23 -8.12 -17.58 -7.90
C ALA A 23 -9.12 -16.83 -7.00
N SER A 24 -8.96 -15.52 -6.79
CA SER A 24 -9.91 -14.68 -6.05
C SER A 24 -11.19 -14.39 -6.83
N GLY A 25 -11.13 -14.54 -8.17
CA GLY A 25 -12.18 -14.14 -9.10
C GLY A 25 -12.32 -12.62 -9.27
N GLU A 26 -11.34 -11.83 -8.82
CA GLU A 26 -11.31 -10.37 -8.91
C GLU A 26 -10.14 -9.90 -9.78
N GLY A 27 -10.26 -8.68 -10.32
CA GLY A 27 -9.18 -8.00 -11.02
C GLY A 27 -8.31 -7.14 -10.09
N PRO A 28 -7.12 -6.68 -10.55
CA PRO A 28 -6.25 -5.77 -9.81
C PRO A 28 -6.96 -4.49 -9.35
N GLU A 29 -7.91 -4.02 -10.14
CA GLU A 29 -8.71 -2.82 -9.90
C GLU A 29 -9.51 -2.92 -8.60
N TYR A 30 -10.08 -4.09 -8.31
CA TYR A 30 -10.80 -4.34 -7.06
C TYR A 30 -9.88 -4.13 -5.85
N PHE A 31 -8.65 -4.67 -5.92
CA PHE A 31 -7.68 -4.59 -4.82
C PHE A 31 -7.15 -3.16 -4.61
N ALA A 32 -6.97 -2.39 -5.66
CA ALA A 32 -6.58 -1.00 -5.55
C ALA A 32 -7.75 -0.13 -5.02
N GLN A 33 -8.94 -0.31 -5.56
CA GLN A 33 -10.12 0.48 -5.19
C GLN A 33 -10.49 0.32 -3.72
N TYR A 34 -10.56 -0.92 -3.19
CA TYR A 34 -11.00 -1.11 -1.81
C TYR A 34 -10.04 -0.45 -0.81
N LYS A 35 -8.72 -0.51 -1.08
CA LYS A 35 -7.70 0.09 -0.21
C LYS A 35 -7.92 1.60 -0.09
N ILE A 36 -8.05 2.29 -1.21
CA ILE A 36 -8.24 3.75 -1.20
C ILE A 36 -9.62 4.12 -0.66
N SER A 37 -10.65 3.29 -0.88
CA SER A 37 -11.97 3.47 -0.26
C SER A 37 -11.91 3.36 1.27
N ASP A 38 -11.17 2.38 1.81
CA ASP A 38 -10.97 2.23 3.26
C ASP A 38 -10.21 3.43 3.85
N VAL A 39 -9.16 3.91 3.14
CA VAL A 39 -8.44 5.13 3.51
C VAL A 39 -9.39 6.33 3.56
N ALA A 40 -10.20 6.54 2.51
CA ALA A 40 -11.13 7.66 2.44
C ALA A 40 -12.18 7.62 3.55
N GLN A 41 -12.71 6.44 3.84
CA GLN A 41 -13.65 6.26 4.95
C GLN A 41 -13.00 6.59 6.30
N HIS A 42 -11.76 6.15 6.54
CA HIS A 42 -11.03 6.43 7.78
C HIS A 42 -10.73 7.93 7.91
N VAL A 43 -10.25 8.57 6.86
CA VAL A 43 -9.95 10.03 6.82
C VAL A 43 -11.20 10.85 7.13
N ALA A 44 -12.33 10.52 6.50
CA ALA A 44 -13.61 11.19 6.74
C ALA A 44 -14.07 11.07 8.21
N GLN A 45 -13.91 9.90 8.82
CA GLN A 45 -14.26 9.66 10.22
C GLN A 45 -13.31 10.37 11.19
N SER A 46 -12.03 10.46 10.85
CA SER A 46 -10.97 11.02 11.69
C SER A 46 -10.78 12.53 11.52
N ARG A 47 -11.40 13.12 10.50
CA ARG A 47 -11.27 14.54 10.12
C ARG A 47 -9.80 14.97 9.94
N VAL A 48 -8.99 14.09 9.38
CA VAL A 48 -7.58 14.37 9.03
C VAL A 48 -7.55 15.13 7.72
N ALA A 49 -6.66 16.12 7.60
CA ALA A 49 -6.39 16.78 6.33
C ALA A 49 -5.86 15.75 5.29
N SER A 50 -6.17 15.97 4.04
CA SER A 50 -5.74 15.10 2.94
C SER A 50 -5.47 15.89 1.67
N ASP A 51 -4.99 17.13 1.82
CA ASP A 51 -4.69 18.00 0.68
C ASP A 51 -3.44 17.53 -0.07
N LYS A 52 -2.46 17.00 0.66
CA LYS A 52 -1.20 16.48 0.11
C LYS A 52 -1.02 15.01 0.47
N ILE A 53 -1.05 14.15 -0.52
CA ILE A 53 -0.99 12.70 -0.36
C ILE A 53 0.32 12.16 -0.96
N LEU A 54 1.02 11.30 -0.21
CA LEU A 54 2.17 10.52 -0.64
C LEU A 54 1.75 9.07 -0.88
N ASP A 55 1.93 8.56 -2.10
CA ASP A 55 1.85 7.13 -2.44
C ASP A 55 3.27 6.57 -2.51
N PHE A 56 3.68 5.83 -1.45
CA PHE A 56 5.03 5.27 -1.29
C PHE A 56 5.10 3.86 -1.86
N GLY A 57 5.99 3.64 -2.83
CA GLY A 57 6.08 2.40 -3.60
C GLY A 57 4.89 2.28 -4.57
N SER A 58 4.62 3.36 -5.31
CA SER A 58 3.43 3.48 -6.16
C SER A 58 3.45 2.56 -7.39
N GLY A 59 4.62 1.98 -7.73
CA GLY A 59 4.79 1.13 -8.89
C GLY A 59 4.27 1.78 -10.17
N ILE A 60 3.53 1.02 -10.95
CA ILE A 60 2.90 1.47 -12.21
C ILE A 60 1.61 2.29 -12.01
N GLY A 61 1.39 2.86 -10.83
CA GLY A 61 0.30 3.78 -10.52
C GLY A 61 -1.07 3.15 -10.38
N ALA A 62 -1.17 1.88 -9.95
CA ALA A 62 -2.45 1.17 -9.85
C ALA A 62 -3.47 1.85 -8.91
N SER A 63 -3.01 2.57 -7.88
CA SER A 63 -3.84 3.31 -6.92
C SER A 63 -4.24 4.71 -7.41
N THR A 64 -3.50 5.28 -8.35
CA THR A 64 -3.67 6.67 -8.82
C THR A 64 -5.10 7.04 -9.22
N PRO A 65 -5.85 6.26 -10.06
CA PRO A 65 -7.21 6.62 -10.46
C PRO A 65 -8.19 6.63 -9.27
N TYR A 66 -7.92 5.81 -8.25
CA TYR A 66 -8.76 5.75 -7.05
C TYR A 66 -8.46 6.88 -6.07
N PHE A 67 -7.21 7.33 -5.96
CA PHE A 67 -6.91 8.58 -5.27
C PHE A 67 -7.65 9.76 -5.91
N LYS A 68 -7.62 9.89 -7.24
CA LYS A 68 -8.38 10.95 -7.94
C LYS A 68 -9.88 10.82 -7.75
N LYS A 69 -10.41 9.60 -7.64
CA LYS A 69 -11.84 9.37 -7.39
C LYS A 69 -12.27 9.76 -5.97
N PHE A 70 -11.51 9.38 -4.95
CA PHE A 70 -11.89 9.54 -3.56
C PHE A 70 -11.36 10.83 -2.92
N PHE A 71 -10.29 11.40 -3.49
CA PHE A 71 -9.61 12.62 -3.06
C PHE A 71 -9.39 13.57 -4.25
N PRO A 72 -10.46 14.03 -4.92
CA PRO A 72 -10.34 14.76 -6.20
C PRO A 72 -9.62 16.10 -6.09
N ALA A 73 -9.61 16.73 -4.92
CA ALA A 73 -8.95 18.00 -4.67
C ALA A 73 -7.52 17.88 -4.17
N SER A 74 -7.05 16.65 -3.87
CA SER A 74 -5.73 16.43 -3.28
C SER A 74 -4.61 16.44 -4.32
N ASP A 75 -3.46 16.98 -3.92
CA ASP A 75 -2.19 16.85 -4.62
C ASP A 75 -1.60 15.48 -4.33
N LEU A 76 -1.59 14.59 -5.33
CA LEU A 76 -0.99 13.26 -5.22
C LEU A 76 0.47 13.29 -5.66
N THR A 77 1.35 12.76 -4.84
CA THR A 77 2.76 12.53 -5.14
C THR A 77 3.05 11.04 -5.02
N CYS A 78 3.53 10.46 -6.10
CA CYS A 78 3.90 9.05 -6.21
C CYS A 78 5.43 8.93 -6.13
N VAL A 79 5.94 8.02 -5.28
CA VAL A 79 7.36 7.71 -5.25
C VAL A 79 7.60 6.22 -5.40
N ASP A 80 8.66 5.88 -6.13
CA ASP A 80 9.12 4.51 -6.30
C ASP A 80 10.64 4.48 -6.50
N VAL A 81 11.27 3.34 -6.28
CA VAL A 81 12.70 3.13 -6.59
C VAL A 81 12.91 2.81 -8.07
N SER A 82 11.89 2.28 -8.75
CA SER A 82 11.90 1.94 -10.17
C SER A 82 11.49 3.15 -11.01
N GLN A 83 12.45 3.73 -11.70
CA GLN A 83 12.21 4.79 -12.68
C GLN A 83 11.28 4.30 -13.79
N ARG A 84 11.44 3.05 -14.24
CA ARG A 84 10.61 2.46 -15.30
C ARG A 84 9.15 2.34 -14.88
N SER A 85 8.88 1.90 -13.64
CA SER A 85 7.52 1.85 -13.11
C SER A 85 6.83 3.22 -13.09
N LEU A 86 7.57 4.27 -12.70
CA LEU A 86 7.05 5.64 -12.69
C LEU A 86 6.76 6.18 -14.10
N GLU A 87 7.60 5.88 -15.08
CA GLU A 87 7.35 6.25 -16.50
C GLU A 87 6.08 5.58 -17.02
N ILE A 88 5.86 4.32 -16.69
CA ILE A 88 4.61 3.61 -17.03
C ILE A 88 3.42 4.27 -16.31
N ALA A 89 3.55 4.60 -15.02
CA ALA A 89 2.50 5.26 -14.26
C ALA A 89 2.12 6.62 -14.86
N GLU A 90 3.10 7.43 -15.21
CA GLU A 90 2.89 8.74 -15.84
C GLU A 90 2.23 8.62 -17.21
N SER A 91 2.68 7.64 -18.03
CA SER A 91 2.07 7.35 -19.33
C SER A 91 0.60 6.90 -19.21
N ARG A 92 0.28 6.11 -18.17
CA ARG A 92 -1.10 5.63 -17.92
C ARG A 92 -2.01 6.71 -17.37
N PHE A 93 -1.48 7.62 -16.58
CA PHE A 93 -2.25 8.64 -15.84
C PHE A 93 -1.59 10.01 -15.93
N PRO A 94 -1.49 10.58 -17.15
CA PRO A 94 -0.79 11.84 -17.37
C PRO A 94 -1.43 12.98 -16.57
N GLY A 95 -0.60 13.72 -15.83
CA GLY A 95 -1.05 14.85 -15.01
C GLY A 95 -1.87 14.49 -13.77
N ALA A 96 -2.08 13.20 -13.48
CA ALA A 96 -2.85 12.78 -12.29
C ALA A 96 -2.05 12.85 -11.00
N ALA A 97 -0.73 12.77 -11.06
CA ALA A 97 0.16 12.81 -9.90
C ALA A 97 1.50 13.46 -10.27
N ARG A 98 2.32 13.78 -9.26
CA ARG A 98 3.75 14.05 -9.44
C ARG A 98 4.50 12.77 -9.17
N TYR A 99 5.43 12.40 -10.05
CA TYR A 99 6.18 11.16 -9.97
C TYR A 99 7.64 11.43 -9.63
N HIS A 100 8.18 10.78 -8.60
CA HIS A 100 9.54 10.97 -8.13
C HIS A 100 10.24 9.64 -7.89
N CYS A 101 11.34 9.40 -8.58
CA CYS A 101 12.23 8.29 -8.26
C CYS A 101 13.09 8.64 -7.04
N PHE A 102 13.31 7.68 -6.13
CA PHE A 102 14.15 7.88 -4.97
C PHE A 102 15.15 6.72 -4.80
N ASP A 103 16.12 6.89 -3.91
CA ASP A 103 17.24 5.96 -3.73
C ASP A 103 16.92 4.72 -2.87
N GLY A 104 15.66 4.59 -2.42
CA GLY A 104 15.23 3.53 -1.49
C GLY A 104 15.61 3.78 -0.03
N ARG A 105 16.15 4.96 0.30
CA ARG A 105 16.60 5.33 1.66
C ARG A 105 16.05 6.66 2.12
N THR A 106 16.22 7.72 1.34
CA THR A 106 15.88 9.09 1.71
C THR A 106 14.84 9.65 0.75
N LEU A 107 13.71 10.09 1.29
CA LEU A 107 12.67 10.73 0.50
C LEU A 107 13.06 12.17 0.12
N PRO A 108 12.98 12.55 -1.17
CA PRO A 108 13.42 13.86 -1.66
C PRO A 108 12.40 14.98 -1.34
N PHE A 109 11.85 14.99 -0.12
CA PHE A 109 10.83 15.92 0.31
C PHE A 109 11.20 16.59 1.64
N ALA A 110 10.69 17.82 1.83
CA ALA A 110 10.83 18.54 3.08
C ALA A 110 10.08 17.86 4.23
N ASP A 111 10.48 18.15 5.45
CA ASP A 111 9.77 17.74 6.67
C ASP A 111 8.34 18.29 6.66
N ASN A 112 7.40 17.49 7.19
CA ASN A 112 6.01 17.92 7.40
C ASN A 112 5.26 18.34 6.12
N MET A 113 5.59 17.73 4.99
CA MET A 113 5.03 18.10 3.69
C MET A 113 3.67 17.46 3.39
N PHE A 114 3.41 16.23 3.88
CA PHE A 114 2.24 15.44 3.50
C PHE A 114 1.27 15.26 4.67
N ASP A 115 -0.03 15.35 4.39
CA ASP A 115 -1.09 15.11 5.38
C ASP A 115 -1.38 13.62 5.52
N LEU A 116 -1.24 12.89 4.40
CA LEU A 116 -1.49 11.47 4.32
C LEU A 116 -0.36 10.78 3.55
N ALA A 117 0.14 9.67 4.09
CA ALA A 117 0.98 8.73 3.37
C ALA A 117 0.26 7.38 3.25
N PHE A 118 0.49 6.72 2.11
CA PHE A 118 -0.08 5.42 1.80
C PHE A 118 1.00 4.53 1.19
N THR A 119 0.93 3.24 1.50
CA THR A 119 1.70 2.20 0.82
C THR A 119 0.92 0.90 0.78
N ALA A 120 1.09 0.13 -0.27
CA ALA A 120 0.37 -1.13 -0.42
C ALA A 120 1.25 -2.22 -1.03
N CYS A 121 1.47 -3.28 -0.27
CA CYS A 121 2.22 -4.45 -0.70
C CYS A 121 3.66 -4.10 -1.13
N VAL A 122 4.36 -3.34 -0.30
CA VAL A 122 5.73 -2.85 -0.57
C VAL A 122 6.72 -3.37 0.47
N PHE A 123 6.37 -3.34 1.76
CA PHE A 123 7.32 -3.64 2.83
C PHE A 123 7.78 -5.11 2.86
N HIS A 124 7.00 -6.03 2.31
CA HIS A 124 7.41 -7.43 2.18
C HIS A 124 8.54 -7.67 1.15
N HIS A 125 8.84 -6.70 0.29
CA HIS A 125 10.00 -6.70 -0.62
C HIS A 125 11.22 -5.98 -0.02
N ILE A 126 11.07 -5.31 1.12
CA ILE A 126 12.14 -4.54 1.75
C ILE A 126 12.83 -5.40 2.82
N PRO A 127 14.16 -5.44 2.88
CA PRO A 127 14.88 -6.08 3.97
C PRO A 127 14.44 -5.55 5.34
N ALA A 128 14.31 -6.45 6.31
CA ALA A 128 13.72 -6.14 7.61
C ALA A 128 14.45 -5.05 8.40
N ASP A 129 15.75 -4.92 8.23
CA ASP A 129 16.62 -3.92 8.84
C ASP A 129 16.43 -2.51 8.24
N GLN A 130 15.85 -2.42 7.05
CA GLN A 130 15.53 -1.14 6.39
C GLN A 130 14.14 -0.60 6.74
N HIS A 131 13.28 -1.38 7.39
CA HIS A 131 11.91 -0.96 7.71
C HIS A 131 11.87 0.24 8.66
N GLU A 132 12.56 0.18 9.80
CA GLU A 132 12.53 1.25 10.81
C GLU A 132 13.11 2.57 10.25
N PRO A 133 14.25 2.59 9.53
CA PRO A 133 14.74 3.79 8.85
C PRO A 133 13.74 4.38 7.84
N LEU A 134 13.09 3.55 7.01
CA LEU A 134 12.10 4.04 6.05
C LEU A 134 10.83 4.54 6.71
N PHE A 135 10.37 3.89 7.78
CA PHE A 135 9.26 4.43 8.58
C PHE A 135 9.62 5.77 9.22
N ALA A 136 10.84 5.96 9.68
CA ALA A 136 11.31 7.24 10.20
C ALA A 136 11.30 8.33 9.10
N GLU A 137 11.70 8.00 7.86
CA GLU A 137 11.65 8.91 6.72
C GLU A 137 10.20 9.27 6.34
N ILE A 138 9.30 8.29 6.26
CA ILE A 138 7.89 8.54 6.00
C ILE A 138 7.30 9.42 7.11
N ARG A 139 7.67 9.15 8.37
CA ARG A 139 7.26 9.98 9.50
C ARG A 139 7.82 11.40 9.43
N ARG A 140 9.07 11.59 8.96
CA ARG A 140 9.69 12.90 8.79
C ARG A 140 8.88 13.77 7.83
N VAL A 141 8.52 13.23 6.67
CA VAL A 141 7.79 13.98 5.63
C VAL A 141 6.30 14.17 5.92
N LEU A 142 5.71 13.40 6.84
CA LEU A 142 4.34 13.61 7.29
C LEU A 142 4.22 14.87 8.15
N ALA A 143 3.15 15.63 7.96
CA ALA A 143 2.78 16.76 8.76
C ALA A 143 2.46 16.35 10.22
N PRO A 144 2.51 17.27 11.20
CA PRO A 144 1.97 17.02 12.54
C PRO A 144 0.51 16.56 12.45
N ASN A 145 0.17 15.45 13.12
CA ASN A 145 -1.11 14.75 13.03
C ASN A 145 -1.41 14.10 11.67
N GLY A 146 -0.47 14.08 10.75
CA GLY A 146 -0.56 13.33 9.51
C GLY A 146 -0.72 11.83 9.77
N ILE A 147 -1.35 11.13 8.83
CA ILE A 147 -1.68 9.72 8.97
C ILE A 147 -0.98 8.88 7.90
N PHE A 148 -0.50 7.71 8.30
CA PHE A 148 0.12 6.73 7.40
C PHE A 148 -0.69 5.44 7.38
N PHE A 149 -1.00 4.96 6.16
CA PHE A 149 -1.65 3.68 5.92
C PHE A 149 -0.70 2.70 5.25
N VAL A 150 -0.58 1.51 5.85
CA VAL A 150 0.22 0.40 5.30
C VAL A 150 -0.69 -0.79 5.08
N PHE A 151 -0.84 -1.20 3.83
CA PHE A 151 -1.56 -2.42 3.44
C PHE A 151 -0.57 -3.52 3.09
N GLU A 152 -0.78 -4.73 3.63
CA GLU A 152 0.09 -5.87 3.38
C GLU A 152 -0.69 -7.19 3.25
N HIS A 153 -0.06 -8.16 2.62
CA HIS A 153 -0.53 -9.53 2.56
C HIS A 153 -0.49 -10.18 3.93
N ASN A 154 -1.53 -10.94 4.28
CA ASN A 154 -1.62 -11.57 5.58
C ASN A 154 -1.02 -12.99 5.58
N PRO A 155 0.14 -13.22 6.24
CA PRO A 155 0.76 -14.56 6.31
C PRO A 155 -0.05 -15.58 7.13
N LEU A 156 -1.07 -15.15 7.88
CA LEU A 156 -1.95 -16.04 8.62
C LEU A 156 -3.06 -16.64 7.74
N ASN A 157 -3.26 -16.10 6.53
CA ASN A 157 -4.21 -16.65 5.58
C ASN A 157 -3.50 -17.60 4.60
N PRO A 158 -3.77 -18.92 4.63
CA PRO A 158 -3.06 -19.90 3.81
C PRO A 158 -3.30 -19.72 2.31
N LEU A 159 -4.45 -19.19 1.89
CA LEU A 159 -4.72 -18.91 0.49
C LEU A 159 -3.85 -17.74 -0.01
N THR A 160 -3.68 -16.71 0.82
CA THR A 160 -2.78 -15.59 0.52
C THR A 160 -1.34 -16.08 0.36
N VAL A 161 -0.84 -16.88 1.30
CA VAL A 161 0.51 -17.46 1.23
C VAL A 161 0.70 -18.26 -0.06
N ARG A 162 -0.29 -19.07 -0.43
CA ARG A 162 -0.24 -19.84 -1.68
C ARG A 162 -0.18 -18.93 -2.91
N VAL A 163 -1.00 -17.89 -2.98
CA VAL A 163 -1.03 -16.94 -4.11
C VAL A 163 0.30 -16.21 -4.24
N VAL A 164 0.84 -15.69 -3.13
CA VAL A 164 2.14 -14.99 -3.11
C VAL A 164 3.26 -15.92 -3.56
N ASN A 165 3.33 -17.15 -3.03
CA ASN A 165 4.37 -18.12 -3.42
C ASN A 165 4.30 -18.57 -4.90
N GLN A 166 3.19 -18.32 -5.59
CA GLN A 166 3.01 -18.62 -7.02
C GLN A 166 3.22 -17.39 -7.91
N CYS A 167 3.38 -16.20 -7.32
CA CYS A 167 3.61 -14.97 -8.06
C CYS A 167 5.11 -14.79 -8.33
N PRO A 168 5.57 -14.76 -9.57
CA PRO A 168 6.99 -14.58 -9.89
C PRO A 168 7.54 -13.24 -9.39
N PHE A 169 6.69 -12.20 -9.29
CA PHE A 169 7.06 -10.90 -8.77
C PHE A 169 7.33 -10.94 -7.25
N ASP A 170 6.74 -11.89 -6.54
CA ASP A 170 6.85 -12.05 -5.08
C ASP A 170 7.86 -13.16 -4.69
N GLU A 171 8.71 -13.63 -5.62
CA GLU A 171 9.65 -14.74 -5.38
C GLU A 171 10.54 -14.50 -4.14
N ASN A 172 10.98 -13.25 -3.94
CA ASN A 172 11.80 -12.84 -2.79
C ASN A 172 11.01 -12.18 -1.66
N ALA A 173 9.67 -12.19 -1.73
CA ALA A 173 8.82 -11.52 -0.76
C ALA A 173 8.83 -12.23 0.60
N VAL A 174 9.00 -11.47 1.66
CA VAL A 174 8.91 -11.96 3.04
C VAL A 174 7.66 -11.42 3.70
N LEU A 175 6.59 -12.21 3.72
CA LEU A 175 5.32 -11.80 4.31
C LEU A 175 5.45 -11.45 5.79
N ILE A 176 4.87 -10.32 6.19
CA ILE A 176 5.05 -9.75 7.52
C ILE A 176 3.73 -9.86 8.30
N ARG A 177 3.78 -10.38 9.52
CA ARG A 177 2.62 -10.37 10.43
C ARG A 177 2.30 -8.95 10.87
N ALA A 178 1.01 -8.59 10.92
CA ALA A 178 0.57 -7.25 11.33
C ALA A 178 1.19 -6.77 12.66
N ALA A 179 1.32 -7.65 13.65
CA ALA A 179 1.93 -7.30 14.93
C ALA A 179 3.42 -6.94 14.81
N VAL A 180 4.17 -7.63 13.94
CA VAL A 180 5.60 -7.35 13.71
C VAL A 180 5.76 -6.01 13.00
N LEU A 181 4.96 -5.75 11.97
CA LEU A 181 4.99 -4.48 11.24
C LEU A 181 4.60 -3.32 12.16
N ALA A 182 3.53 -3.49 12.96
CA ALA A 182 3.11 -2.51 13.96
C ALA A 182 4.22 -2.19 14.97
N GLN A 183 4.94 -3.20 15.46
CA GLN A 183 6.06 -2.99 16.38
C GLN A 183 7.18 -2.16 15.75
N ARG A 184 7.55 -2.43 14.47
CA ARG A 184 8.56 -1.65 13.74
C ARG A 184 8.13 -0.20 13.55
N MET A 185 6.87 0.03 13.16
CA MET A 185 6.31 1.37 13.03
C MET A 185 6.29 2.12 14.36
N ALA A 186 5.94 1.45 15.48
CA ALA A 186 5.97 2.04 16.81
C ALA A 186 7.38 2.46 17.24
N ARG A 187 8.42 1.65 16.92
CA ARG A 187 9.83 2.00 17.17
C ARG A 187 10.27 3.22 16.36
N ALA A 188 9.73 3.42 15.16
CA ALA A 188 9.94 4.62 14.37
C ALA A 188 9.15 5.84 14.88
N GLY A 189 8.38 5.70 15.98
CA GLY A 189 7.68 6.78 16.68
C GLY A 189 6.24 7.01 16.22
N PHE A 190 5.63 6.11 15.47
CA PHE A 190 4.22 6.19 15.11
C PHE A 190 3.29 5.73 16.25
N ARG A 191 2.11 6.35 16.34
CA ARG A 191 0.99 5.90 17.19
C ARG A 191 0.02 5.12 16.33
N LEU A 192 -0.16 3.83 16.60
CA LEU A 192 -0.93 2.93 15.76
C LEU A 192 -2.34 2.69 16.30
N ASP A 193 -3.28 2.57 15.37
CA ASP A 193 -4.58 1.95 15.61
C ASP A 193 -4.47 0.42 15.60
N ARG A 194 -5.55 -0.26 15.98
CA ARG A 194 -5.62 -1.73 15.88
C ARG A 194 -5.55 -2.17 14.42
N PRO A 195 -4.83 -3.27 14.09
CA PRO A 195 -4.84 -3.84 12.76
C PRO A 195 -6.25 -4.14 12.28
N ARG A 196 -6.52 -3.87 11.01
CA ARG A 196 -7.78 -4.22 10.36
C ARG A 196 -7.52 -5.21 9.24
N TYR A 197 -8.23 -6.35 9.28
CA TYR A 197 -8.13 -7.41 8.29
C TYR A 197 -9.22 -7.27 7.25
N ARG A 198 -8.90 -7.58 5.98
CA ARG A 198 -9.77 -7.34 4.84
C ARG A 198 -9.72 -8.54 3.89
N ILE A 199 -10.76 -8.65 3.04
CA ILE A 199 -10.92 -9.69 2.01
C ILE A 199 -11.02 -11.07 2.64
N PHE A 200 -12.22 -11.37 3.12
CA PHE A 200 -12.56 -12.68 3.69
C PHE A 200 -13.22 -13.58 2.66
N PHE A 201 -13.95 -12.99 1.71
CA PHE A 201 -14.78 -13.73 0.77
C PHE A 201 -14.35 -13.50 -0.68
N PRO A 202 -13.97 -14.57 -1.42
CA PRO A 202 -13.68 -14.49 -2.86
C PRO A 202 -14.98 -14.14 -3.63
N SER A 203 -14.83 -13.84 -4.93
CA SER A 203 -15.93 -13.31 -5.75
C SER A 203 -17.18 -14.20 -5.78
N PHE A 204 -17.02 -15.52 -5.74
CA PHE A 204 -18.18 -16.44 -5.70
C PHE A 204 -18.98 -16.37 -4.39
N LEU A 205 -18.39 -15.83 -3.31
CA LEU A 205 -19.05 -15.54 -2.03
C LEU A 205 -19.33 -14.03 -1.84
N ARG A 206 -19.35 -13.23 -2.91
CA ARG A 206 -19.54 -11.77 -2.86
C ARG A 206 -20.75 -11.30 -2.06
N ARG A 207 -21.80 -12.11 -1.97
CA ARG A 207 -23.00 -11.79 -1.15
C ARG A 207 -22.69 -11.71 0.34
N LEU A 208 -21.64 -12.40 0.81
CA LEU A 208 -21.22 -12.38 2.22
C LEU A 208 -20.30 -11.20 2.55
N ARG A 209 -19.86 -10.41 1.57
CA ARG A 209 -18.95 -9.28 1.78
C ARG A 209 -19.52 -8.17 2.65
N THR A 210 -20.84 -8.08 2.75
CA THR A 210 -21.50 -7.18 3.72
C THR A 210 -21.11 -7.48 5.17
N LEU A 211 -20.71 -8.72 5.48
CA LEU A 211 -20.23 -9.13 6.80
C LEU A 211 -18.75 -8.73 7.05
N GLU A 212 -17.98 -8.39 6.01
CA GLU A 212 -16.55 -8.11 6.16
C GLU A 212 -16.27 -6.92 7.08
N GLN A 213 -17.16 -5.93 7.12
CA GLN A 213 -17.02 -4.81 8.04
C GLN A 213 -17.04 -5.24 9.52
N ALA A 214 -17.85 -6.26 9.86
CA ALA A 214 -17.91 -6.81 11.20
C ALA A 214 -16.73 -7.76 11.51
N LEU A 215 -16.01 -8.23 10.49
CA LEU A 215 -14.90 -9.17 10.61
C LEU A 215 -13.52 -8.51 10.64
N THR A 216 -13.42 -7.19 10.56
CA THR A 216 -12.13 -6.48 10.44
C THR A 216 -11.14 -6.74 11.58
N TRP A 217 -11.60 -7.23 12.73
CA TRP A 217 -10.77 -7.64 13.87
C TRP A 217 -10.22 -9.08 13.74
N CYS A 218 -10.79 -9.89 12.86
CA CYS A 218 -10.45 -11.31 12.70
C CYS A 218 -9.20 -11.48 11.84
N PRO A 219 -8.12 -12.14 12.31
CA PRO A 219 -6.86 -12.23 11.60
C PRO A 219 -6.85 -13.26 10.46
N LEU A 220 -8.00 -13.57 9.87
CA LEU A 220 -8.14 -14.53 8.77
C LEU A 220 -8.36 -13.87 7.39
N GLY A 221 -8.50 -12.55 7.31
CA GLY A 221 -8.58 -11.83 6.04
C GLY A 221 -7.33 -12.04 5.19
N ALA A 222 -7.47 -11.97 3.87
CA ALA A 222 -6.36 -12.17 2.94
C ALA A 222 -5.30 -11.06 3.02
N GLN A 223 -5.73 -9.86 3.38
CA GLN A 223 -4.86 -8.70 3.59
C GLN A 223 -5.18 -8.04 4.93
N TYR A 224 -4.26 -7.23 5.41
CA TYR A 224 -4.49 -6.34 6.55
C TYR A 224 -3.99 -4.94 6.26
N TYR A 225 -4.45 -3.97 7.03
CA TYR A 225 -3.82 -2.68 7.06
C TYR A 225 -3.62 -2.15 8.49
N LEU A 226 -2.61 -1.30 8.60
CA LEU A 226 -2.31 -0.50 9.77
C LEU A 226 -2.55 0.96 9.42
N SER A 227 -3.22 1.70 10.31
CA SER A 227 -3.25 3.15 10.30
C SER A 227 -2.44 3.68 11.48
N ALA A 228 -1.63 4.68 11.22
CA ALA A 228 -0.71 5.22 12.21
C ALA A 228 -0.60 6.74 12.10
N ARG A 229 -0.57 7.43 13.24
CA ARG A 229 -0.38 8.89 13.32
C ARG A 229 1.06 9.23 13.64
N LYS A 230 1.52 10.34 13.07
CA LYS A 230 2.82 10.94 13.40
C LYS A 230 2.91 11.33 14.85
#